data_c9795e7b05b824efe4721be22bdae29c
#
_entry.id   c9795e7b05b824efe4721be22bdae29c
#
_cell.length_a   1.000
_cell.length_b   1.000
_cell.length_c   1.000
_cell.angle_alpha   90.00
_cell.angle_beta   90.00
_cell.angle_gamma   90.00
#
_symmetry.space_group_name_H-M   'P 1'
#
loop_
_entity.id
_entity.type
_entity.pdbx_description
1 polymer ?
#
loop_
_entity_poly.entity_id
_entity_poly.type
_entity_poly.pdbx_seq_one_letter_code
_entity_poly.pdbx_strand_id
1 'polypeptide(L)'
;DIGSQCWKYGAKSVTSCYRTAPMGFNWPDNWDEKPALVRVEGKTAHFSDGTSKTVDAIILCTGYRHYFPFLPDDLRLKTANRLATADLYKGVVYVHNPRMFYLGMQDQWFTFNMFDAQAWYVRDIILGRIAVPADKQAMLADVAEREAREEANDDVKYAIKYQGDYVKELIAETDYPSFDVDGACAAFYE
;
A
#
# COMPACT_ATOMS: atom_id res chain seq x y z
N ASP A 1 6.53 7.56 11.34
CA ASP A 1 6.96 8.75 10.57
C ASP A 1 6.25 10.03 11.04
N ILE A 2 4.91 10.15 10.91
CA ILE A 2 4.18 11.39 11.26
C ILE A 2 4.39 11.78 12.72
N GLY A 3 4.23 10.83 13.65
CA GLY A 3 4.47 11.08 15.08
C GLY A 3 5.89 11.55 15.36
N SER A 4 6.90 10.95 14.72
CA SER A 4 8.30 11.35 14.87
C SER A 4 8.54 12.78 14.38
N GLN A 5 7.89 13.19 13.29
CA GLN A 5 7.96 14.58 12.84
C GLN A 5 7.28 15.52 13.83
N CYS A 6 6.10 15.17 14.35
CA CYS A 6 5.44 15.98 15.36
C CYS A 6 6.34 16.17 16.61
N TRP A 7 6.95 15.10 17.09
CA TRP A 7 7.89 15.15 18.21
C TRP A 7 9.12 16.02 17.88
N LYS A 8 9.74 15.82 16.73
CA LYS A 8 10.91 16.57 16.26
C LYS A 8 10.64 18.08 16.18
N TYR A 9 9.43 18.46 15.78
CA TYR A 9 9.02 19.87 15.66
C TYR A 9 8.35 20.43 16.92
N GLY A 10 8.50 19.80 18.07
CA GLY A 10 8.22 20.38 19.37
C GLY A 10 6.84 20.08 19.93
N ALA A 11 6.19 18.99 19.52
CA ALA A 11 5.01 18.54 20.25
C ALA A 11 5.37 18.21 21.71
N LYS A 12 4.59 18.74 22.67
CA LYS A 12 4.82 18.52 24.11
C LYS A 12 4.69 17.06 24.50
N SER A 13 3.78 16.35 23.86
CA SER A 13 3.65 14.89 23.95
C SER A 13 3.08 14.33 22.68
N VAL A 14 3.38 13.06 22.40
CA VAL A 14 2.82 12.28 21.29
C VAL A 14 2.17 11.03 21.86
N THR A 15 1.04 10.64 21.31
CA THR A 15 0.38 9.36 21.62
C THR A 15 0.11 8.64 20.30
N SER A 16 0.74 7.50 20.10
CA SER A 16 0.48 6.63 18.97
C SER A 16 -0.60 5.60 19.31
N CYS A 17 -1.55 5.40 18.41
CA CYS A 17 -2.57 4.38 18.60
C CYS A 17 -2.29 3.16 17.73
N TYR A 18 -2.33 1.99 18.33
CA TYR A 18 -2.20 0.70 17.66
C TYR A 18 -3.53 -0.05 17.58
N ARG A 19 -3.65 -0.94 16.59
CA ARG A 19 -4.85 -1.76 16.42
C ARG A 19 -4.72 -3.09 17.19
N THR A 20 -3.61 -3.77 17.06
CA THR A 20 -3.40 -5.14 17.56
C THR A 20 -2.45 -5.18 18.75
N ALA A 21 -1.28 -4.56 18.62
CA ALA A 21 -0.23 -4.54 19.64
C ALA A 21 0.59 -3.25 19.55
N PRO A 22 1.25 -2.84 20.66
CA PRO A 22 2.23 -1.76 20.63
C PRO A 22 3.31 -2.00 19.58
N MET A 23 3.84 -0.93 19.00
CA MET A 23 4.88 -1.01 17.96
C MET A 23 6.23 -1.47 18.50
N GLY A 24 6.45 -1.37 19.82
CA GLY A 24 7.64 -1.91 20.48
C GLY A 24 8.93 -1.10 20.26
N PHE A 25 8.81 0.16 19.85
CA PHE A 25 9.96 1.05 19.72
C PHE A 25 10.34 1.71 21.05
N ASN A 26 11.61 2.08 21.17
CA ASN A 26 12.09 2.92 22.27
C ASN A 26 11.67 4.37 22.03
N TRP A 27 10.49 4.72 22.51
CA TRP A 27 9.97 6.08 22.38
C TRP A 27 10.61 7.03 23.40
N PRO A 28 10.68 8.33 23.12
CA PRO A 28 11.04 9.35 24.11
C PRO A 28 10.05 9.37 25.29
N ASP A 29 10.47 9.89 26.45
CA ASP A 29 9.66 9.93 27.69
C ASP A 29 8.30 10.62 27.55
N ASN A 30 8.18 11.55 26.61
CA ASN A 30 6.94 12.27 26.32
C ASN A 30 6.12 11.64 25.18
N TRP A 31 6.38 10.37 24.86
CA TRP A 31 5.64 9.59 23.85
C TRP A 31 5.14 8.30 24.46
N ASP A 32 3.83 8.08 24.36
CA ASP A 32 3.18 6.85 24.81
C ASP A 32 2.41 6.16 23.66
N GLU A 33 2.11 4.89 23.87
CA GLU A 33 1.28 4.09 22.96
C GLU A 33 -0.02 3.72 23.67
N LYS A 34 -1.13 3.82 22.93
CA LYS A 34 -2.47 3.45 23.39
C LYS A 34 -3.15 2.54 22.36
N PRO A 35 -4.06 1.68 22.82
CA PRO A 35 -4.88 0.94 21.87
C PRO A 35 -5.80 1.88 21.09
N ALA A 36 -6.64 1.32 20.24
CA ALA A 36 -7.46 2.08 19.30
C ALA A 36 -8.27 3.21 19.99
N LEU A 37 -8.25 4.39 19.37
CA LEU A 37 -9.13 5.50 19.72
C LEU A 37 -10.58 5.10 19.38
N VAL A 38 -11.47 5.19 20.35
CA VAL A 38 -12.88 4.80 20.18
C VAL A 38 -13.84 5.99 20.16
N ARG A 39 -13.47 7.10 20.82
CA ARG A 39 -14.35 8.26 20.97
C ARG A 39 -13.57 9.52 21.31
N VAL A 40 -14.07 10.66 20.90
CA VAL A 40 -13.55 11.98 21.28
C VAL A 40 -14.69 12.83 21.86
N GLU A 41 -14.45 13.44 23.00
CA GLU A 41 -15.38 14.39 23.64
C GLU A 41 -14.62 15.69 23.95
N GLY A 42 -14.96 16.74 23.24
CA GLY A 42 -14.19 17.99 23.33
C GLY A 42 -12.72 17.76 23.00
N LYS A 43 -11.84 17.96 23.98
CA LYS A 43 -10.40 17.67 23.85
C LYS A 43 -9.98 16.32 24.43
N THR A 44 -10.92 15.50 24.89
CA THR A 44 -10.63 14.21 25.52
C THR A 44 -10.76 13.08 24.53
N ALA A 45 -9.66 12.40 24.27
CA ALA A 45 -9.59 11.16 23.51
C ALA A 45 -9.80 9.97 24.45
N HIS A 46 -10.69 9.04 24.10
CA HIS A 46 -10.97 7.82 24.86
C HIS A 46 -10.51 6.60 24.06
N PHE A 47 -9.82 5.68 24.72
CA PHE A 47 -9.20 4.51 24.11
C PHE A 47 -9.97 3.23 24.47
N SER A 48 -9.75 2.16 23.69
CA SER A 48 -10.46 0.89 23.85
C SER A 48 -10.11 0.14 25.15
N ASP A 49 -9.03 0.52 25.85
CA ASP A 49 -8.67 0.01 27.18
C ASP A 49 -9.40 0.72 28.33
N GLY A 50 -10.32 1.63 28.02
CA GLY A 50 -11.05 2.44 29.00
C GLY A 50 -10.29 3.66 29.51
N THR A 51 -9.04 3.87 29.11
CA THR A 51 -8.27 5.06 29.47
C THR A 51 -8.65 6.27 28.62
N SER A 52 -8.29 7.47 29.07
CA SER A 52 -8.49 8.69 28.32
C SER A 52 -7.32 9.66 28.48
N LYS A 53 -7.17 10.57 27.51
CA LYS A 53 -6.12 11.59 27.51
C LYS A 53 -6.63 12.88 26.88
N THR A 54 -6.26 14.02 27.45
CA THR A 54 -6.50 15.31 26.82
C THR A 54 -5.49 15.54 25.71
N VAL A 55 -5.95 15.91 24.52
CA VAL A 55 -5.14 16.15 23.33
C VAL A 55 -5.53 17.47 22.67
N ASP A 56 -4.58 18.12 22.02
CA ASP A 56 -4.83 19.35 21.27
C ASP A 56 -5.10 19.10 19.80
N ALA A 57 -4.54 18.00 19.25
CA ALA A 57 -4.73 17.60 17.86
C ALA A 57 -4.79 16.08 17.72
N ILE A 58 -5.51 15.62 16.73
CA ILE A 58 -5.59 14.22 16.33
C ILE A 58 -5.28 14.14 14.83
N ILE A 59 -4.31 13.30 14.47
CA ILE A 59 -3.93 13.06 13.07
C ILE A 59 -4.34 11.63 12.72
N LEU A 60 -5.24 11.50 11.77
CA LEU A 60 -5.72 10.20 11.31
C LEU A 60 -4.76 9.63 10.26
N CYS A 61 -3.98 8.62 10.66
CA CYS A 61 -3.06 7.88 9.79
C CYS A 61 -3.62 6.47 9.51
N THR A 62 -4.90 6.38 9.17
CA THR A 62 -5.66 5.13 9.08
C THR A 62 -5.64 4.49 7.68
N GLY A 63 -4.83 5.03 6.78
CA GLY A 63 -4.77 4.61 5.38
C GLY A 63 -5.91 5.13 4.53
N TYR A 64 -6.00 4.65 3.31
CA TYR A 64 -6.96 5.11 2.33
C TYR A 64 -7.91 3.99 1.92
N ARG A 65 -9.11 4.38 1.50
CA ARG A 65 -10.02 3.51 0.74
C ARG A 65 -10.01 3.98 -0.70
N HIS A 66 -9.75 3.07 -1.63
CA HIS A 66 -9.96 3.36 -3.03
C HIS A 66 -11.45 3.54 -3.28
N TYR A 67 -11.80 4.68 -3.86
CA TYR A 67 -13.20 5.03 -4.11
C TYR A 67 -13.33 5.73 -5.47
N PHE A 68 -14.13 5.14 -6.35
CA PHE A 68 -14.29 5.59 -7.74
C PHE A 68 -15.77 5.91 -8.00
N PRO A 69 -16.34 7.00 -7.43
CA PRO A 69 -17.76 7.32 -7.51
C PRO A 69 -18.23 7.63 -8.94
N PHE A 70 -17.30 7.99 -9.81
CA PHE A 70 -17.55 8.30 -11.22
C PHE A 70 -17.64 7.06 -12.12
N LEU A 71 -17.29 5.88 -11.59
CA LEU A 71 -17.38 4.62 -12.32
C LEU A 71 -18.67 3.87 -11.97
N PRO A 72 -19.32 3.22 -12.96
CA PRO A 72 -20.38 2.25 -12.70
C PRO A 72 -19.86 1.07 -11.86
N ASP A 73 -20.76 0.40 -11.17
CA ASP A 73 -20.41 -0.62 -10.17
C ASP A 73 -19.67 -1.83 -10.74
N ASP A 74 -19.96 -2.20 -11.98
CA ASP A 74 -19.30 -3.30 -12.71
C ASP A 74 -17.87 -2.98 -13.17
N LEU A 75 -17.54 -1.70 -13.24
CA LEU A 75 -16.17 -1.23 -13.54
C LEU A 75 -15.40 -0.82 -12.28
N ARG A 76 -16.06 -0.77 -11.12
CA ARG A 76 -15.45 -0.28 -9.89
C ARG A 76 -14.64 -1.37 -9.20
N LEU A 77 -13.32 -1.16 -9.13
CA LEU A 77 -12.43 -2.06 -8.41
C LEU A 77 -12.78 -2.07 -6.91
N LYS A 78 -12.92 -3.27 -6.36
CA LYS A 78 -13.10 -3.51 -4.92
C LYS A 78 -11.77 -4.04 -4.39
N THR A 79 -11.00 -3.19 -3.75
CA THR A 79 -9.67 -3.58 -3.25
C THR A 79 -9.48 -3.16 -1.80
N ALA A 80 -8.65 -3.92 -1.09
CA ALA A 80 -8.04 -3.55 0.17
C ALA A 80 -6.60 -3.10 -0.08
N ASN A 81 -5.96 -2.51 0.92
CA ASN A 81 -4.56 -2.12 0.85
C ASN A 81 -3.69 -3.37 0.98
N ARG A 82 -3.32 -3.99 -0.14
CA ARG A 82 -2.54 -5.23 -0.25
C ARG A 82 -1.44 -5.07 -1.30
N LEU A 83 -0.41 -5.90 -1.23
CA LEU A 83 0.65 -5.96 -2.25
C LEU A 83 0.13 -6.55 -3.56
N ALA A 84 -0.69 -7.59 -3.49
CA ALA A 84 -1.45 -8.14 -4.60
C ALA A 84 -2.87 -7.58 -4.60
N THR A 85 -3.31 -7.03 -5.72
CA THR A 85 -4.67 -6.50 -5.85
C THR A 85 -5.54 -7.48 -6.59
N ALA A 86 -6.64 -7.89 -5.95
CA ALA A 86 -7.65 -8.74 -6.57
C ALA A 86 -8.16 -8.14 -7.89
N ASP A 87 -8.51 -9.01 -8.83
CA ASP A 87 -9.06 -8.63 -10.13
C ASP A 87 -8.12 -7.81 -11.06
N LEU A 88 -6.84 -7.65 -10.72
CA LEU A 88 -5.87 -6.95 -11.57
C LEU A 88 -4.76 -7.90 -12.07
N TYR A 89 -4.89 -8.36 -13.32
CA TYR A 89 -3.81 -9.07 -14.02
C TYR A 89 -2.56 -8.18 -14.11
N LYS A 90 -1.40 -8.75 -13.78
CA LYS A 90 -0.13 -7.99 -13.66
C LYS A 90 -0.27 -6.73 -12.78
N GLY A 91 -1.22 -6.74 -11.84
CA GLY A 91 -1.48 -5.63 -10.92
C GLY A 91 -2.06 -4.36 -11.56
N VAL A 92 -2.39 -4.38 -12.85
CA VAL A 92 -2.84 -3.17 -13.58
C VAL A 92 -4.04 -3.39 -14.49
N VAL A 93 -4.20 -4.55 -15.14
CA VAL A 93 -5.27 -4.80 -16.10
C VAL A 93 -6.50 -5.38 -15.41
N TYR A 94 -7.64 -4.71 -15.51
CA TYR A 94 -8.86 -5.19 -14.89
C TYR A 94 -9.40 -6.45 -15.62
N VAL A 95 -9.42 -7.58 -14.94
CA VAL A 95 -9.76 -8.89 -15.54
C VAL A 95 -11.19 -9.00 -16.06
N HIS A 96 -12.11 -8.15 -15.58
CA HIS A 96 -13.50 -8.10 -16.04
C HIS A 96 -13.69 -7.19 -17.25
N ASN A 97 -12.74 -6.29 -17.50
CA ASN A 97 -12.67 -5.44 -18.69
C ASN A 97 -11.20 -5.13 -19.05
N PRO A 98 -10.54 -5.92 -19.92
CA PRO A 98 -9.13 -5.74 -20.25
C PRO A 98 -8.78 -4.43 -20.99
N ARG A 99 -9.75 -3.59 -21.27
CA ARG A 99 -9.53 -2.23 -21.78
C ARG A 99 -9.46 -1.18 -20.68
N MET A 100 -9.63 -1.61 -19.43
CA MET A 100 -9.56 -0.76 -18.26
C MET A 100 -8.34 -1.08 -17.44
N PHE A 101 -7.63 -0.05 -17.02
CA PHE A 101 -6.39 -0.16 -16.25
C PHE A 101 -6.53 0.63 -14.95
N TYR A 102 -6.00 0.05 -13.88
CA TYR A 102 -5.87 0.71 -12.60
C TYR A 102 -4.40 0.75 -12.22
N LEU A 103 -3.87 1.94 -11.94
CA LEU A 103 -2.48 2.14 -11.56
C LEU A 103 -2.41 2.56 -10.08
N GLY A 104 -1.39 2.07 -9.39
CA GLY A 104 -1.14 2.47 -8.00
C GLY A 104 -2.12 1.90 -6.97
N MET A 105 -2.72 0.76 -7.24
CA MET A 105 -3.72 0.15 -6.36
C MET A 105 -3.13 -0.71 -5.24
N GLN A 106 -1.86 -1.04 -5.32
CA GLN A 106 -1.14 -1.85 -4.35
C GLN A 106 -0.72 -1.02 -3.14
N ASP A 107 -0.51 -1.67 -1.99
CA ASP A 107 0.27 -1.11 -0.89
C ASP A 107 1.71 -0.83 -1.35
N GLN A 108 2.33 0.27 -0.87
CA GLN A 108 3.40 0.90 -1.64
C GLN A 108 4.67 1.08 -0.81
N TRP A 109 5.74 0.42 -1.27
CA TRP A 109 7.12 0.69 -0.90
C TRP A 109 7.85 1.50 -1.98
N PHE A 110 7.69 1.12 -3.25
CA PHE A 110 8.34 1.75 -4.42
C PHE A 110 7.49 2.85 -5.09
N THR A 111 6.58 3.46 -4.42
CA THR A 111 5.56 4.43 -4.89
C THR A 111 5.73 4.92 -6.33
N PHE A 112 6.59 5.90 -6.60
CA PHE A 112 6.70 6.52 -7.93
C PHE A 112 7.32 5.59 -8.98
N ASN A 113 8.36 4.85 -8.64
CA ASN A 113 8.99 3.90 -9.56
C ASN A 113 8.01 2.80 -9.99
N MET A 114 7.18 2.34 -9.07
CA MET A 114 6.13 1.37 -9.37
C MET A 114 5.06 1.97 -10.30
N PHE A 115 4.61 3.20 -10.03
CA PHE A 115 3.62 3.86 -10.89
C PHE A 115 4.14 4.09 -12.30
N ASP A 116 5.39 4.53 -12.43
CA ASP A 116 6.04 4.70 -13.72
C ASP A 116 6.15 3.36 -14.46
N ALA A 117 6.63 2.29 -13.80
CA ALA A 117 6.72 0.97 -14.39
C ALA A 117 5.36 0.46 -14.86
N GLN A 118 4.30 0.64 -14.06
CA GLN A 118 2.94 0.33 -14.41
C GLN A 118 2.44 1.13 -15.62
N ALA A 119 2.72 2.44 -15.64
CA ALA A 119 2.32 3.31 -16.74
C ALA A 119 3.01 2.91 -18.05
N TRP A 120 4.30 2.55 -18.01
CA TRP A 120 5.03 2.07 -19.18
C TRP A 120 4.51 0.72 -19.67
N TYR A 121 4.21 -0.18 -18.76
CA TYR A 121 3.61 -1.48 -19.09
C TYR A 121 2.25 -1.30 -19.79
N VAL A 122 1.38 -0.46 -19.23
CA VAL A 122 0.07 -0.13 -19.82
C VAL A 122 0.21 0.60 -21.16
N ARG A 123 1.17 1.52 -21.29
CA ARG A 123 1.51 2.15 -22.58
C ARG A 123 1.78 1.10 -23.65
N ASP A 124 2.58 0.09 -23.33
CA ASP A 124 2.99 -0.92 -24.31
C ASP A 124 1.85 -1.91 -24.64
N ILE A 125 0.94 -2.16 -23.72
CA ILE A 125 -0.33 -2.83 -24.01
C ILE A 125 -1.16 -2.01 -25.01
N ILE A 126 -1.35 -0.71 -24.77
CA ILE A 126 -2.15 0.16 -25.64
C ILE A 126 -1.53 0.27 -27.03
N LEU A 127 -0.21 0.27 -27.12
CA LEU A 127 0.53 0.31 -28.39
C LEU A 127 0.60 -1.07 -29.10
N GLY A 128 0.06 -2.13 -28.49
CA GLY A 128 0.08 -3.49 -29.02
C GLY A 128 1.47 -4.16 -28.99
N ARG A 129 2.39 -3.67 -28.17
CA ARG A 129 3.73 -4.25 -27.98
C ARG A 129 3.70 -5.39 -26.97
N ILE A 130 2.82 -5.32 -25.97
CA ILE A 130 2.57 -6.37 -24.98
C ILE A 130 1.16 -6.90 -25.19
N ALA A 131 1.04 -8.23 -25.30
CA ALA A 131 -0.25 -8.90 -25.42
C ALA A 131 -0.85 -9.22 -24.06
N VAL A 132 -2.09 -8.84 -23.83
CA VAL A 132 -2.87 -9.30 -22.67
C VAL A 132 -3.51 -10.65 -23.04
N PRO A 133 -3.50 -11.65 -22.14
CA PRO A 133 -4.20 -12.91 -22.40
C PRO A 133 -5.66 -12.69 -22.79
N ALA A 134 -6.11 -13.31 -23.87
CA ALA A 134 -7.51 -13.26 -24.28
C ALA A 134 -8.41 -14.10 -23.34
N ASP A 135 -7.83 -15.11 -22.71
CA ASP A 135 -8.52 -15.96 -21.74
C ASP A 135 -8.52 -15.33 -20.35
N LYS A 136 -9.71 -15.05 -19.86
CA LYS A 136 -9.91 -14.52 -18.50
C LYS A 136 -9.36 -15.45 -17.43
N GLN A 137 -9.41 -16.76 -17.62
CA GLN A 137 -8.91 -17.72 -16.64
C GLN A 137 -7.38 -17.63 -16.50
N ALA A 138 -6.66 -17.37 -17.58
CA ALA A 138 -5.23 -17.13 -17.54
C ALA A 138 -4.89 -15.85 -16.74
N MET A 139 -5.67 -14.79 -16.89
CA MET A 139 -5.50 -13.57 -16.10
C MET A 139 -5.81 -13.80 -14.61
N LEU A 140 -6.87 -14.54 -14.29
CA LEU A 140 -7.22 -14.89 -12.91
C LEU A 140 -6.19 -15.82 -12.25
N ALA A 141 -5.53 -16.67 -13.01
CA ALA A 141 -4.45 -17.51 -12.50
C ALA A 141 -3.23 -16.67 -12.06
N ASP A 142 -2.84 -15.64 -12.82
CA ASP A 142 -1.80 -14.69 -12.40
C ASP A 142 -2.20 -13.95 -11.11
N VAL A 143 -3.45 -13.49 -11.01
CA VAL A 143 -3.96 -12.83 -9.81
C VAL A 143 -3.85 -13.77 -8.60
N ALA A 144 -4.34 -15.00 -8.73
CA ALA A 144 -4.31 -15.98 -7.65
C ALA A 144 -2.88 -16.35 -7.22
N GLU A 145 -1.94 -16.45 -8.16
CA GLU A 145 -0.53 -16.68 -7.85
C GLU A 145 0.06 -15.53 -7.03
N ARG A 146 -0.22 -14.29 -7.40
CA ARG A 146 0.24 -13.10 -6.68
C ARG A 146 -0.33 -13.01 -5.27
N GLU A 147 -1.62 -13.29 -5.12
CA GLU A 147 -2.28 -13.33 -3.80
C GLU A 147 -1.68 -14.44 -2.93
N ALA A 148 -1.49 -15.63 -3.47
CA ALA A 148 -0.87 -16.74 -2.74
C ALA A 148 0.58 -16.43 -2.31
N ARG A 149 1.36 -15.75 -3.13
CA ARG A 149 2.71 -15.30 -2.79
C ARG A 149 2.70 -14.26 -1.68
N GLU A 150 1.76 -13.33 -1.67
CA GLU A 150 1.60 -12.37 -0.58
C GLU A 150 1.19 -13.05 0.72
N GLU A 151 0.23 -13.98 0.68
CA GLU A 151 -0.28 -14.69 1.85
C GLU A 151 0.75 -15.65 2.49
N ALA A 152 1.73 -16.08 1.72
CA ALA A 152 2.78 -16.97 2.21
C ALA A 152 3.71 -16.30 3.23
N ASN A 153 3.70 -14.98 3.36
CA ASN A 153 4.63 -14.26 4.23
C ASN A 153 4.09 -12.88 4.65
N ASP A 154 4.23 -12.55 5.92
CA ASP A 154 3.82 -11.28 6.56
C ASP A 154 5.01 -10.41 7.02
N ASP A 155 6.25 -10.78 6.73
CA ASP A 155 7.44 -10.00 7.05
C ASP A 155 7.53 -8.74 6.16
N VAL A 156 7.84 -7.61 6.78
CA VAL A 156 8.06 -6.32 6.10
C VAL A 156 9.16 -6.41 5.03
N LYS A 157 10.26 -7.11 5.32
CA LYS A 157 11.37 -7.30 4.35
C LYS A 157 10.90 -8.09 3.13
N TYR A 158 10.06 -9.09 3.34
CA TYR A 158 9.44 -9.81 2.25
C TYR A 158 8.53 -8.91 1.42
N ALA A 159 7.72 -8.07 2.06
CA ALA A 159 6.84 -7.14 1.35
C ALA A 159 7.62 -6.16 0.44
N ILE A 160 8.74 -5.63 0.93
CA ILE A 160 9.64 -4.76 0.15
C ILE A 160 10.20 -5.53 -1.05
N LYS A 161 10.75 -6.73 -0.81
CA LYS A 161 11.28 -7.59 -1.87
C LYS A 161 10.22 -7.98 -2.89
N TYR A 162 9.04 -8.38 -2.44
CA TYR A 162 7.90 -8.72 -3.30
C TYR A 162 7.60 -7.58 -4.29
N GLN A 163 7.54 -6.35 -3.79
CA GLN A 163 7.25 -5.20 -4.65
C GLN A 163 8.44 -4.84 -5.55
N GLY A 164 9.68 -5.01 -5.10
CA GLY A 164 10.86 -4.87 -5.94
C GLY A 164 10.86 -5.89 -7.10
N ASP A 165 10.56 -7.17 -6.81
CA ASP A 165 10.46 -8.21 -7.82
C ASP A 165 9.31 -7.91 -8.81
N TYR A 166 8.19 -7.39 -8.34
CA TYR A 166 7.08 -6.94 -9.18
C TYR A 166 7.50 -5.79 -10.13
N VAL A 167 8.22 -4.79 -9.62
CA VAL A 167 8.74 -3.71 -10.47
C VAL A 167 9.70 -4.24 -11.52
N LYS A 168 10.63 -5.15 -11.14
CA LYS A 168 11.55 -5.81 -12.09
C LYS A 168 10.78 -6.56 -13.19
N GLU A 169 9.73 -7.26 -12.83
CA GLU A 169 8.88 -8.00 -13.77
C GLU A 169 8.29 -7.06 -14.82
N LEU A 170 7.71 -5.93 -14.43
CA LEU A 170 7.11 -4.97 -15.35
C LEU A 170 8.14 -4.31 -16.26
N ILE A 171 9.28 -3.86 -15.70
CA ILE A 171 10.31 -3.19 -16.49
C ILE A 171 11.02 -4.14 -17.47
N ALA A 172 11.10 -5.43 -17.16
CA ALA A 172 11.72 -6.41 -18.06
C ALA A 172 10.93 -6.62 -19.37
N GLU A 173 9.65 -6.31 -19.37
CA GLU A 173 8.77 -6.42 -20.53
C GLU A 173 8.67 -5.11 -21.35
N THR A 174 9.35 -4.03 -20.90
CA THR A 174 9.26 -2.69 -21.51
C THR A 174 10.63 -2.13 -21.82
N ASP A 175 10.70 -0.97 -22.47
CA ASP A 175 11.92 -0.17 -22.62
C ASP A 175 12.12 0.86 -21.48
N TYR A 176 11.54 0.62 -20.30
CA TYR A 176 11.74 1.45 -19.11
C TYR A 176 13.23 1.49 -18.75
N PRO A 177 13.78 2.68 -18.44
CA PRO A 177 15.16 2.80 -18.01
C PRO A 177 15.43 1.92 -16.78
N SER A 178 16.41 1.02 -16.88
CA SER A 178 16.78 0.15 -15.77
C SER A 178 17.37 0.98 -14.60
N PHE A 179 17.07 0.59 -13.38
CA PHE A 179 17.68 1.12 -12.16
C PHE A 179 17.98 -0.02 -11.19
N ASP A 180 18.80 0.26 -10.19
CA ASP A 180 19.16 -0.72 -9.16
C ASP A 180 18.03 -0.96 -8.18
N VAL A 181 17.10 -1.86 -8.54
CA VAL A 181 15.96 -2.24 -7.71
C VAL A 181 16.41 -2.95 -6.44
N ASP A 182 17.47 -3.77 -6.51
CA ASP A 182 17.96 -4.49 -5.33
C ASP A 182 18.63 -3.55 -4.33
N GLY A 183 19.40 -2.59 -4.81
CA GLY A 183 19.95 -1.53 -3.97
C GLY A 183 18.83 -0.66 -3.35
N ALA A 184 17.77 -0.36 -4.09
CA ALA A 184 16.62 0.32 -3.53
C ALA A 184 15.92 -0.52 -2.44
N CYS A 185 15.72 -1.83 -2.62
CA CYS A 185 15.24 -2.72 -1.57
C CYS A 185 16.13 -2.69 -0.33
N ALA A 186 17.45 -2.77 -0.53
CA ALA A 186 18.41 -2.75 0.57
C ALA A 186 18.34 -1.47 1.39
N ALA A 187 18.16 -0.32 0.74
CA ALA A 187 18.03 0.97 1.41
C ALA A 187 16.78 1.09 2.31
N PHE A 188 15.73 0.28 2.06
CA PHE A 188 14.57 0.21 2.95
C PHE A 188 14.82 -0.61 4.22
N TYR A 189 15.92 -1.40 4.27
CA TYR A 189 16.23 -2.26 5.41
C TYR A 189 17.12 -1.57 6.46
N GLU A 190 17.72 -0.43 6.11
CA GLU A 190 18.54 0.42 6.98
C GLU A 190 17.69 1.41 7.80
#